data_50a90cbabd473271d7dbc22743ee9b12
#
_entry.id   50a90cbabd473271d7dbc22743ee9b12
#
_cell.length_a   1.000
_cell.length_b   1.000
_cell.length_c   1.000
_cell.angle_alpha   90.00
_cell.angle_beta   90.00
_cell.angle_gamma   90.00
#
_symmetry.space_group_name_H-M   'P 1'
#
loop_
_entity.id
_entity.type
_entity.pdbx_description
1 polymer ?
#
loop_
_entity_poly.entity_id
_entity_poly.type
_entity_poly.pdbx_seq_one_letter_code
_entity_poly.pdbx_strand_id
1 'polypeptide(L)'
;MTEYITVGAEDRVEARSNTIKLHGPDGFEGMRRAGRLAAEILDALVPHVVPGVTTQEIDDIVYRMTLDGGGVPATLGYRGYTKSCCTSINHVVCHGIPSDKALKDGDIVNIDVTPILDGWHGDTSRMFLVGDVALKARKLVDVTYECLMLGLAQAKPGNRLGDISHAIQSHAEKHRNGVVRDFCGHGLGRLFHDSPEVVHAGRPGTGPELKPGMFFTVEPMINIGRPDCKMLDDGWTAVTRDRSLSAQFEHSIGITETGHEVFTKSAKGLDKPPY
;
A
#
# COMPACT_ATOMS: atom_id res chain seq x y z
N MET A 1 25.20 1.28 -10.96
CA MET A 1 24.74 -0.13 -10.95
C MET A 1 24.06 -0.38 -9.62
N THR A 2 22.96 -1.10 -9.62
CA THR A 2 22.28 -1.54 -8.38
C THR A 2 23.14 -2.59 -7.70
N GLU A 3 23.39 -2.40 -6.41
CA GLU A 3 24.08 -3.35 -5.54
C GLU A 3 23.05 -4.18 -4.76
N TYR A 4 23.29 -5.46 -4.56
CA TYR A 4 22.43 -6.33 -3.77
C TYR A 4 23.26 -6.88 -2.60
N ILE A 5 22.72 -6.74 -1.39
CA ILE A 5 23.38 -7.22 -0.17
C ILE A 5 22.47 -8.20 0.57
N THR A 6 23.01 -9.34 0.98
CA THR A 6 22.29 -10.24 1.89
C THR A 6 22.42 -9.70 3.31
N VAL A 7 21.27 -9.61 3.99
CA VAL A 7 21.19 -9.08 5.36
C VAL A 7 20.68 -10.13 6.33
N GLY A 8 21.11 -10.02 7.58
CA GLY A 8 20.56 -10.81 8.67
C GLY A 8 19.18 -10.33 9.09
N ALA A 9 18.42 -11.17 9.80
CA ALA A 9 17.07 -10.83 10.26
C ALA A 9 17.03 -9.62 11.23
N GLU A 10 18.15 -9.26 11.85
CA GLU A 10 18.23 -8.13 12.78
C GLU A 10 18.74 -6.83 12.14
N ASP A 11 19.00 -6.83 10.82
CA ASP A 11 19.51 -5.64 10.14
C ASP A 11 18.50 -4.51 10.11
N ARG A 12 18.87 -3.36 10.68
CA ARG A 12 18.06 -2.13 10.76
C ARG A 12 18.79 -0.93 10.14
N VAL A 13 19.84 -1.17 9.41
CA VAL A 13 20.61 -0.11 8.76
C VAL A 13 19.92 0.27 7.47
N GLU A 14 19.63 1.56 7.28
CA GLU A 14 19.06 2.06 6.02
C GLU A 14 20.02 1.75 4.85
N ALA A 15 19.45 1.17 3.77
CA ALA A 15 20.22 0.89 2.59
C ALA A 15 20.62 2.19 1.86
N ARG A 16 21.82 2.21 1.26
CA ARG A 16 22.17 3.32 0.37
C ARG A 16 21.22 3.34 -0.83
N SER A 17 21.00 4.47 -1.44
CA SER A 17 20.02 4.68 -2.53
C SER A 17 20.14 3.73 -3.73
N ASN A 18 21.29 3.10 -3.91
CA ASN A 18 21.56 2.12 -4.98
C ASN A 18 21.72 0.68 -4.46
N THR A 19 21.48 0.44 -3.18
CA THR A 19 21.64 -0.86 -2.53
C THR A 19 20.27 -1.44 -2.19
N ILE A 20 20.05 -2.70 -2.53
CA ILE A 20 18.81 -3.43 -2.25
C ILE A 20 19.14 -4.61 -1.33
N LYS A 21 18.38 -4.75 -0.25
CA LYS A 21 18.52 -5.84 0.71
C LYS A 21 17.88 -7.12 0.21
N LEU A 22 18.55 -8.24 0.45
CA LEU A 22 18.05 -9.58 0.22
C LEU A 22 17.93 -10.29 1.57
N HIS A 23 16.70 -10.61 1.93
CA HIS A 23 16.33 -11.26 3.20
C HIS A 23 16.28 -12.77 3.07
N GLY A 24 16.73 -13.46 4.12
CA GLY A 24 16.66 -14.92 4.24
C GLY A 24 15.30 -15.40 4.82
N PRO A 25 15.18 -16.71 5.09
CA PRO A 25 13.96 -17.33 5.59
C PRO A 25 13.37 -16.68 6.85
N ASP A 26 14.21 -16.24 7.79
CA ASP A 26 13.79 -15.57 9.02
C ASP A 26 13.10 -14.22 8.72
N GLY A 27 13.59 -13.50 7.69
CA GLY A 27 12.94 -12.28 7.21
C GLY A 27 11.55 -12.56 6.65
N PHE A 28 11.40 -13.61 5.83
CA PHE A 28 10.10 -14.03 5.31
C PHE A 28 9.12 -14.36 6.44
N GLU A 29 9.57 -15.09 7.48
CA GLU A 29 8.73 -15.43 8.63
C GLU A 29 8.29 -14.18 9.41
N GLY A 30 9.21 -13.23 9.62
CA GLY A 30 8.90 -11.95 10.26
C GLY A 30 7.85 -11.15 9.47
N MET A 31 8.03 -11.04 8.15
CA MET A 31 7.08 -10.36 7.26
C MET A 31 5.73 -11.04 7.18
N ARG A 32 5.66 -12.38 7.19
CA ARG A 32 4.39 -13.13 7.24
C ARG A 32 3.59 -12.79 8.49
N ARG A 33 4.25 -12.71 9.65
CA ARG A 33 3.56 -12.38 10.91
C ARG A 33 3.05 -10.94 10.93
N ALA A 34 3.89 -9.99 10.56
CA ALA A 34 3.51 -8.57 10.52
C ALA A 34 2.43 -8.31 9.43
N GLY A 35 2.60 -8.88 8.24
CA GLY A 35 1.64 -8.75 7.15
C GLY A 35 0.28 -9.41 7.44
N ARG A 36 0.28 -10.54 8.16
CA ARG A 36 -0.96 -11.17 8.62
C ARG A 36 -1.72 -10.27 9.58
N LEU A 37 -1.04 -9.67 10.56
CA LEU A 37 -1.66 -8.73 11.49
C LEU A 37 -2.28 -7.54 10.74
N ALA A 38 -1.57 -6.97 9.77
CA ALA A 38 -2.09 -5.87 8.94
C ALA A 38 -3.36 -6.29 8.15
N ALA A 39 -3.34 -7.48 7.54
CA ALA A 39 -4.49 -8.01 6.82
C ALA A 39 -5.69 -8.26 7.74
N GLU A 40 -5.47 -8.81 8.95
CA GLU A 40 -6.51 -9.06 9.96
C GLU A 40 -7.14 -7.76 10.47
N ILE A 41 -6.36 -6.68 10.62
CA ILE A 41 -6.87 -5.35 10.98
C ILE A 41 -7.82 -4.84 9.89
N LEU A 42 -7.41 -4.88 8.61
CA LEU A 42 -8.27 -4.45 7.50
C LEU A 42 -9.51 -5.34 7.34
N ASP A 43 -9.41 -6.65 7.57
CA ASP A 43 -10.55 -7.57 7.57
C ASP A 43 -11.57 -7.20 8.66
N ALA A 44 -11.10 -6.82 9.84
CA ALA A 44 -11.95 -6.45 10.96
C ALA A 44 -12.65 -5.10 10.74
N LEU A 45 -12.10 -4.21 9.93
CA LEU A 45 -12.72 -2.92 9.60
C LEU A 45 -13.95 -3.05 8.70
N VAL A 46 -14.12 -4.16 7.97
CA VAL A 46 -15.23 -4.35 7.01
C VAL A 46 -16.61 -4.00 7.59
N PRO A 47 -17.04 -4.49 8.77
CA PRO A 47 -18.32 -4.14 9.33
C PRO A 47 -18.42 -2.72 9.91
N HIS A 48 -17.29 -2.03 10.07
CA HIS A 48 -17.22 -0.71 10.71
C HIS A 48 -17.21 0.45 9.69
N VAL A 49 -16.79 0.19 8.45
CA VAL A 49 -16.70 1.24 7.42
C VAL A 49 -18.06 1.43 6.75
N VAL A 50 -18.92 2.18 7.44
CA VAL A 50 -20.33 2.44 7.06
C VAL A 50 -20.62 3.95 7.07
N PRO A 51 -21.70 4.41 6.42
CA PRO A 51 -22.08 5.83 6.50
C PRO A 51 -22.26 6.28 7.95
N GLY A 52 -21.69 7.43 8.30
CA GLY A 52 -21.75 8.05 9.62
C GLY A 52 -20.57 7.75 10.54
N VAL A 53 -19.77 6.69 10.30
CA VAL A 53 -18.54 6.47 11.07
C VAL A 53 -17.54 7.58 10.76
N THR A 54 -16.83 8.07 11.75
CA THR A 54 -15.75 9.03 11.57
C THR A 54 -14.44 8.31 11.23
N THR A 55 -13.56 9.00 10.53
CA THR A 55 -12.23 8.43 10.26
C THR A 55 -11.39 8.33 11.55
N GLN A 56 -11.69 9.11 12.59
CA GLN A 56 -11.10 8.95 13.91
C GLN A 56 -11.52 7.62 14.58
N GLU A 57 -12.80 7.24 14.51
CA GLU A 57 -13.26 5.95 15.03
C GLU A 57 -12.58 4.76 14.33
N ILE A 58 -12.31 4.90 13.02
CA ILE A 58 -11.53 3.91 12.27
C ILE A 58 -10.10 3.84 12.80
N ASP A 59 -9.43 4.98 12.99
CA ASP A 59 -8.08 5.06 13.56
C ASP A 59 -8.01 4.43 14.97
N ASP A 60 -9.02 4.68 15.81
CA ASP A 60 -9.12 4.10 17.17
C ASP A 60 -9.22 2.56 17.13
N ILE A 61 -9.93 2.01 16.14
CA ILE A 61 -10.01 0.55 15.94
C ILE A 61 -8.65 0.01 15.50
N VAL A 62 -8.02 0.64 14.51
CA VAL A 62 -6.69 0.24 14.02
C VAL A 62 -5.67 0.26 15.14
N TYR A 63 -5.63 1.34 15.93
CA TYR A 63 -4.73 1.47 17.07
C TYR A 63 -4.90 0.33 18.08
N ARG A 64 -6.13 0.08 18.53
CA ARG A 64 -6.42 -0.99 19.50
C ARG A 64 -6.06 -2.35 18.97
N MET A 65 -6.47 -2.69 17.74
CA MET A 65 -6.17 -3.99 17.14
C MET A 65 -4.68 -4.21 16.93
N THR A 66 -3.93 -3.15 16.60
CA THR A 66 -2.47 -3.23 16.48
C THR A 66 -1.84 -3.59 17.82
N LEU A 67 -2.26 -2.93 18.91
CA LEU A 67 -1.75 -3.23 20.26
C LEU A 67 -2.17 -4.62 20.74
N ASP A 68 -3.42 -5.00 20.54
CA ASP A 68 -3.95 -6.31 20.93
C ASP A 68 -3.24 -7.45 20.18
N GLY A 69 -2.82 -7.20 18.93
CA GLY A 69 -1.99 -8.11 18.14
C GLY A 69 -0.51 -8.14 18.54
N GLY A 70 -0.12 -7.39 19.59
CA GLY A 70 1.27 -7.32 20.10
C GLY A 70 2.19 -6.42 19.26
N GLY A 71 1.65 -5.65 18.34
CA GLY A 71 2.38 -4.70 17.50
C GLY A 71 2.29 -3.27 17.99
N VAL A 72 2.91 -2.35 17.24
CA VAL A 72 2.76 -0.90 17.39
C VAL A 72 2.52 -0.27 16.02
N PRO A 73 1.69 0.80 15.89
CA PRO A 73 1.48 1.47 14.60
C PRO A 73 2.76 2.18 14.14
N ALA A 74 3.24 1.86 12.94
CA ALA A 74 4.44 2.47 12.37
C ALA A 74 4.24 3.95 12.02
N THR A 75 3.03 4.32 11.65
CA THR A 75 2.68 5.69 11.23
C THR A 75 2.69 6.66 12.40
N LEU A 76 2.30 6.21 13.61
CA LEU A 76 2.17 7.06 14.79
C LEU A 76 3.53 7.62 15.24
N GLY A 77 3.72 8.92 15.08
CA GLY A 77 4.98 9.62 15.36
C GLY A 77 5.99 9.60 14.20
N TYR A 78 5.74 8.84 13.14
CA TYR A 78 6.64 8.81 11.99
C TYR A 78 6.71 10.17 11.30
N ARG A 79 7.89 10.80 11.33
CA ARG A 79 8.13 12.15 10.77
C ARG A 79 7.09 13.20 11.20
N GLY A 80 6.50 13.02 12.40
CA GLY A 80 5.48 13.92 12.93
C GLY A 80 4.03 13.56 12.58
N TYR A 81 3.76 12.46 11.87
CA TYR A 81 2.39 11.98 11.65
C TYR A 81 1.75 11.56 12.97
N THR A 82 0.47 11.89 13.19
CA THR A 82 -0.15 11.84 14.52
C THR A 82 -1.18 10.73 14.70
N LYS A 83 -1.38 9.87 13.70
CA LYS A 83 -2.41 8.83 13.67
C LYS A 83 -1.82 7.45 13.41
N SER A 84 -2.61 6.42 13.67
CA SER A 84 -2.20 5.00 13.56
C SER A 84 -2.42 4.41 12.19
N CYS A 85 -3.17 5.09 11.35
CA CYS A 85 -3.41 4.72 9.95
C CYS A 85 -3.61 5.95 9.08
N CYS A 86 -3.68 5.77 7.76
CA CYS A 86 -4.15 6.80 6.85
C CYS A 86 -5.57 6.48 6.37
N THR A 87 -6.41 7.52 6.17
CA THR A 87 -7.78 7.39 5.66
C THR A 87 -7.99 8.37 4.51
N SER A 88 -7.94 7.88 3.28
CA SER A 88 -7.95 8.71 2.06
C SER A 88 -9.29 8.61 1.35
N ILE A 89 -10.13 9.66 1.48
CA ILE A 89 -11.53 9.67 1.01
C ILE A 89 -11.60 10.32 -0.38
N ASN A 90 -12.26 9.68 -1.33
CA ASN A 90 -12.63 10.20 -2.65
C ASN A 90 -11.43 10.74 -3.46
N HIS A 91 -11.20 12.05 -3.45
CA HIS A 91 -10.12 12.71 -4.19
C HIS A 91 -8.80 12.81 -3.40
N VAL A 92 -8.76 12.30 -2.19
CA VAL A 92 -7.51 12.12 -1.45
C VAL A 92 -6.80 10.91 -2.04
N VAL A 93 -5.56 11.13 -2.47
CA VAL A 93 -4.72 10.11 -3.12
C VAL A 93 -4.13 9.16 -2.08
N CYS A 94 -3.45 9.74 -1.07
CA CYS A 94 -2.84 9.02 0.05
C CYS A 94 -2.60 9.95 1.24
N HIS A 95 -2.20 9.36 2.36
CA HIS A 95 -1.82 10.03 3.62
C HIS A 95 -2.91 10.93 4.23
N GLY A 96 -4.20 10.64 3.93
CA GLY A 96 -5.31 11.36 4.57
C GLY A 96 -5.29 11.13 6.09
N ILE A 97 -5.32 12.24 6.85
CA ILE A 97 -5.23 12.19 8.32
C ILE A 97 -6.62 11.89 8.91
N PRO A 98 -6.78 10.83 9.71
CA PRO A 98 -8.00 10.56 10.48
C PRO A 98 -8.46 11.75 11.33
N SER A 99 -9.76 12.02 11.31
CA SER A 99 -10.37 13.17 11.99
C SER A 99 -11.85 12.90 12.32
N ASP A 100 -12.55 13.89 12.87
CA ASP A 100 -13.99 13.84 13.15
C ASP A 100 -14.87 13.82 11.87
N LYS A 101 -14.24 13.77 10.70
CA LYS A 101 -14.97 13.71 9.44
C LYS A 101 -15.69 12.36 9.31
N ALA A 102 -17.02 12.40 9.31
CA ALA A 102 -17.85 11.23 9.09
C ALA A 102 -17.87 10.85 7.60
N LEU A 103 -17.79 9.55 7.33
CA LEU A 103 -17.99 8.97 6.01
C LEU A 103 -19.46 9.13 5.58
N LYS A 104 -19.68 9.39 4.31
CA LYS A 104 -21.00 9.59 3.73
C LYS A 104 -21.37 8.43 2.81
N ASP A 105 -22.65 8.19 2.68
CA ASP A 105 -23.18 7.30 1.65
C ASP A 105 -22.65 7.73 0.27
N GLY A 106 -22.10 6.79 -0.48
CA GLY A 106 -21.46 7.02 -1.78
C GLY A 106 -19.97 7.33 -1.74
N ASP A 107 -19.34 7.51 -0.58
CA ASP A 107 -17.89 7.69 -0.48
C ASP A 107 -17.14 6.40 -0.85
N ILE A 108 -15.94 6.57 -1.37
CA ILE A 108 -14.89 5.53 -1.41
C ILE A 108 -13.77 5.96 -0.49
N VAL A 109 -13.21 5.06 0.29
CA VAL A 109 -12.09 5.37 1.19
C VAL A 109 -11.01 4.30 1.10
N ASN A 110 -9.77 4.72 0.95
CA ASN A 110 -8.61 3.88 1.20
C ASN A 110 -8.26 3.94 2.68
N ILE A 111 -8.04 2.80 3.29
CA ILE A 111 -7.50 2.67 4.65
C ILE A 111 -6.18 1.93 4.54
N ASP A 112 -5.14 2.56 5.06
CA ASP A 112 -3.76 2.14 4.98
C ASP A 112 -3.21 1.95 6.39
N VAL A 113 -2.70 0.74 6.65
CA VAL A 113 -2.27 0.30 7.98
C VAL A 113 -0.88 -0.33 7.93
N THR A 114 -0.02 0.05 8.87
CA THR A 114 1.32 -0.51 8.99
C THR A 114 1.63 -0.86 10.44
N PRO A 115 1.21 -2.03 10.96
CA PRO A 115 1.70 -2.52 12.24
C PRO A 115 3.19 -2.91 12.15
N ILE A 116 3.94 -2.59 13.20
CA ILE A 116 5.26 -3.17 13.48
C ILE A 116 5.06 -4.32 14.45
N LEU A 117 5.41 -5.53 14.03
CA LEU A 117 5.37 -6.71 14.90
C LEU A 117 6.77 -7.33 14.97
N ASP A 118 7.30 -7.47 16.19
CA ASP A 118 8.69 -7.94 16.41
C ASP A 118 9.72 -7.17 15.57
N GLY A 119 9.45 -5.89 15.29
CA GLY A 119 10.28 -5.00 14.50
C GLY A 119 10.15 -5.15 12.98
N TRP A 120 9.23 -5.97 12.45
CA TRP A 120 8.88 -6.09 11.04
C TRP A 120 7.65 -5.26 10.71
N HIS A 121 7.66 -4.58 9.57
CA HIS A 121 6.56 -3.72 9.11
C HIS A 121 5.64 -4.49 8.17
N GLY A 122 4.38 -4.62 8.56
CA GLY A 122 3.34 -5.20 7.70
C GLY A 122 2.52 -4.10 7.04
N ASP A 123 2.89 -3.68 5.85
CA ASP A 123 2.33 -2.52 5.17
C ASP A 123 1.31 -2.93 4.12
N THR A 124 0.08 -2.38 4.20
CA THR A 124 -0.98 -2.70 3.24
C THR A 124 -2.15 -1.73 3.32
N SER A 125 -2.79 -1.50 2.17
CA SER A 125 -4.00 -0.70 2.11
C SER A 125 -5.10 -1.32 1.24
N ARG A 126 -6.36 -1.00 1.55
CA ARG A 126 -7.52 -1.43 0.79
C ARG A 126 -8.54 -0.31 0.60
N MET A 127 -9.31 -0.42 -0.50
CA MET A 127 -10.47 0.44 -0.72
C MET A 127 -11.70 -0.14 -0.06
N PHE A 128 -12.51 0.71 0.55
CA PHE A 128 -13.83 0.40 1.07
C PHE A 128 -14.87 1.24 0.35
N LEU A 129 -16.01 0.62 0.05
CA LEU A 129 -17.19 1.28 -0.52
C LEU A 129 -18.17 1.61 0.60
N VAL A 130 -18.51 2.87 0.77
CA VAL A 130 -19.36 3.33 1.87
C VAL A 130 -20.81 3.46 1.38
N GLY A 131 -21.68 2.52 1.74
CA GLY A 131 -23.07 2.51 1.30
C GLY A 131 -23.24 2.31 -0.20
N ASP A 132 -24.15 3.09 -0.84
CA ASP A 132 -24.42 2.99 -2.28
C ASP A 132 -23.50 3.88 -3.11
N VAL A 133 -22.42 3.29 -3.58
CA VAL A 133 -21.37 3.97 -4.35
C VAL A 133 -21.69 3.99 -5.83
N ALA A 134 -21.52 5.15 -6.47
CA ALA A 134 -21.76 5.33 -7.90
C ALA A 134 -20.92 4.38 -8.78
N LEU A 135 -21.49 3.89 -9.88
CA LEU A 135 -20.85 2.92 -10.79
C LEU A 135 -19.45 3.37 -11.26
N LYS A 136 -19.26 4.68 -11.51
CA LYS A 136 -17.98 5.23 -11.93
C LYS A 136 -16.89 5.05 -10.85
N ALA A 137 -17.24 5.21 -9.58
CA ALA A 137 -16.32 5.03 -8.46
C ALA A 137 -16.03 3.54 -8.21
N ARG A 138 -17.05 2.67 -8.27
CA ARG A 138 -16.85 1.21 -8.20
C ARG A 138 -15.89 0.73 -9.29
N LYS A 139 -16.07 1.20 -10.53
CA LYS A 139 -15.20 0.85 -11.65
C LYS A 139 -13.76 1.31 -11.44
N LEU A 140 -13.55 2.51 -10.84
CA LEU A 140 -12.20 2.95 -10.48
C LEU A 140 -11.55 1.99 -9.48
N VAL A 141 -12.29 1.61 -8.44
CA VAL A 141 -11.81 0.67 -7.39
C VAL A 141 -11.45 -0.68 -8.02
N ASP A 142 -12.31 -1.23 -8.90
CA ASP A 142 -12.03 -2.48 -9.60
C ASP A 142 -10.78 -2.40 -10.47
N VAL A 143 -10.66 -1.36 -11.31
CA VAL A 143 -9.48 -1.15 -12.18
C VAL A 143 -8.19 -0.98 -11.35
N THR A 144 -8.27 -0.30 -10.20
CA THR A 144 -7.09 -0.13 -9.33
C THR A 144 -6.63 -1.46 -8.73
N TYR A 145 -7.58 -2.31 -8.29
CA TYR A 145 -7.24 -3.65 -7.83
C TYR A 145 -6.66 -4.52 -8.96
N GLU A 146 -7.22 -4.44 -10.16
CA GLU A 146 -6.68 -5.12 -11.33
C GLU A 146 -5.26 -4.65 -11.65
N CYS A 147 -4.98 -3.34 -11.53
CA CYS A 147 -3.62 -2.78 -11.68
C CYS A 147 -2.65 -3.41 -10.68
N LEU A 148 -3.02 -3.50 -9.40
CA LEU A 148 -2.21 -4.17 -8.38
C LEU A 148 -1.92 -5.62 -8.78
N MET A 149 -2.94 -6.39 -9.11
CA MET A 149 -2.80 -7.82 -9.44
C MET A 149 -1.96 -8.06 -10.69
N LEU A 150 -2.08 -7.20 -11.71
CA LEU A 150 -1.26 -7.27 -12.92
C LEU A 150 0.20 -6.89 -12.64
N GLY A 151 0.43 -5.91 -11.76
CA GLY A 151 1.76 -5.57 -11.27
C GLY A 151 2.40 -6.73 -10.53
N LEU A 152 1.68 -7.32 -9.57
CA LEU A 152 2.13 -8.49 -8.81
C LEU A 152 2.47 -9.69 -9.71
N ALA A 153 1.71 -9.92 -10.77
CA ALA A 153 1.99 -10.99 -11.73
C ALA A 153 3.37 -10.84 -12.44
N GLN A 154 3.93 -9.63 -12.46
CA GLN A 154 5.29 -9.37 -12.96
C GLN A 154 6.36 -9.52 -11.88
N ALA A 155 6.01 -9.60 -10.61
CA ALA A 155 6.95 -9.71 -9.49
C ALA A 155 7.52 -11.14 -9.38
N LYS A 156 8.52 -11.43 -10.21
CA LYS A 156 9.22 -12.72 -10.26
C LYS A 156 10.70 -12.55 -10.59
N PRO A 157 11.56 -13.50 -10.18
CA PRO A 157 12.99 -13.43 -10.47
C PRO A 157 13.27 -13.24 -11.97
N GLY A 158 14.24 -12.39 -12.28
CA GLY A 158 14.67 -12.08 -13.64
C GLY A 158 13.88 -10.98 -14.34
N ASN A 159 12.65 -10.67 -13.90
CA ASN A 159 11.97 -9.45 -14.30
C ASN A 159 12.61 -8.23 -13.62
N ARG A 160 12.18 -7.03 -14.00
CA ARG A 160 12.66 -5.77 -13.46
C ARG A 160 11.50 -4.96 -12.86
N LEU A 161 11.79 -4.01 -11.98
CA LEU A 161 10.77 -3.13 -11.40
C LEU A 161 9.94 -2.42 -12.48
N GLY A 162 10.57 -2.04 -13.61
CA GLY A 162 9.86 -1.44 -14.75
C GLY A 162 8.81 -2.33 -15.41
N ASP A 163 8.90 -3.65 -15.26
CA ASP A 163 7.89 -4.59 -15.78
C ASP A 163 6.61 -4.50 -14.93
N ILE A 164 6.74 -4.35 -13.61
CA ILE A 164 5.63 -4.07 -12.67
C ILE A 164 4.98 -2.74 -13.04
N SER A 165 5.79 -1.68 -13.13
CA SER A 165 5.35 -0.32 -13.49
C SER A 165 4.57 -0.29 -14.80
N HIS A 166 5.11 -0.97 -15.83
CA HIS A 166 4.49 -1.00 -17.16
C HIS A 166 3.15 -1.74 -17.18
N ALA A 167 3.05 -2.86 -16.47
CA ALA A 167 1.81 -3.63 -16.38
C ALA A 167 0.70 -2.79 -15.73
N ILE A 168 0.99 -2.10 -14.62
CA ILE A 168 0.08 -1.19 -13.93
C ILE A 168 -0.35 -0.05 -14.85
N GLN A 169 0.62 0.68 -15.41
CA GLN A 169 0.35 1.85 -16.25
C GLN A 169 -0.47 1.49 -17.48
N SER A 170 -0.11 0.42 -18.19
CA SER A 170 -0.80 0.00 -19.40
C SER A 170 -2.26 -0.34 -19.15
N HIS A 171 -2.57 -0.97 -18.00
CA HIS A 171 -3.94 -1.30 -17.64
C HIS A 171 -4.74 -0.04 -17.24
N ALA A 172 -4.19 0.82 -16.40
CA ALA A 172 -4.83 2.06 -15.99
C ALA A 172 -5.16 2.96 -17.20
N GLU A 173 -4.19 3.17 -18.11
CA GLU A 173 -4.34 4.00 -19.31
C GLU A 173 -5.34 3.41 -20.31
N LYS A 174 -5.40 2.07 -20.47
CA LYS A 174 -6.44 1.39 -21.25
C LYS A 174 -7.84 1.74 -20.76
N HIS A 175 -8.01 1.95 -19.47
CA HIS A 175 -9.24 2.40 -18.83
C HIS A 175 -9.37 3.93 -18.74
N ARG A 176 -8.46 4.70 -19.37
CA ARG A 176 -8.41 6.17 -19.40
C ARG A 176 -8.25 6.78 -18.01
N ASN A 177 -7.55 6.10 -17.13
CA ASN A 177 -7.21 6.56 -15.78
C ASN A 177 -5.75 7.04 -15.72
N GLY A 178 -5.49 8.03 -14.87
CA GLY A 178 -4.14 8.53 -14.59
C GLY A 178 -3.45 7.71 -13.52
N VAL A 179 -2.18 7.36 -13.72
CA VAL A 179 -1.33 6.74 -12.68
C VAL A 179 -0.55 7.84 -11.99
N VAL A 180 -0.70 7.95 -10.67
CA VAL A 180 0.06 8.91 -9.83
C VAL A 180 1.56 8.61 -9.93
N ARG A 181 2.38 9.68 -9.99
CA ARG A 181 3.83 9.59 -10.14
C ARG A 181 4.61 10.26 -9.00
N ASP A 182 3.89 11.03 -8.17
CA ASP A 182 4.48 11.78 -7.05
C ASP A 182 4.75 10.88 -5.83
N PHE A 183 4.16 9.68 -5.82
CA PHE A 183 4.30 8.66 -4.80
C PHE A 183 4.60 7.30 -5.44
N CYS A 184 5.24 6.43 -4.68
CA CYS A 184 5.66 5.11 -5.15
C CYS A 184 5.68 4.11 -3.99
N GLY A 185 5.70 2.84 -4.32
CA GLY A 185 6.04 1.77 -3.39
C GLY A 185 7.51 1.81 -3.01
N HIS A 186 7.86 1.05 -2.01
CA HIS A 186 9.19 1.11 -1.38
C HIS A 186 9.64 -0.25 -0.85
N GLY A 187 10.92 -0.42 -0.70
CA GLY A 187 11.48 -1.50 0.09
C GLY A 187 11.04 -1.37 1.55
N LEU A 188 10.82 -2.49 2.21
CA LEU A 188 10.48 -2.52 3.62
C LEU A 188 11.05 -3.76 4.31
N GLY A 189 10.81 -3.87 5.61
CA GLY A 189 11.27 -4.97 6.43
C GLY A 189 11.40 -4.53 7.88
N ARG A 190 12.63 -4.42 8.38
CA ARG A 190 12.94 -3.82 9.69
C ARG A 190 12.88 -2.28 9.66
N LEU A 191 12.87 -1.69 8.48
CA LEU A 191 12.61 -0.27 8.25
C LEU A 191 11.27 -0.11 7.56
N PHE A 192 10.57 0.99 7.85
CA PHE A 192 9.30 1.30 7.23
C PHE A 192 9.50 1.57 5.73
N HIS A 193 10.41 2.47 5.40
CA HIS A 193 10.77 2.81 4.02
C HIS A 193 12.25 2.55 3.80
N ASP A 194 12.58 1.77 2.77
CA ASP A 194 13.93 1.45 2.35
C ASP A 194 14.00 1.34 0.81
N SER A 195 15.17 1.11 0.26
CA SER A 195 15.32 0.80 -1.17
C SER A 195 14.76 -0.60 -1.51
N PRO A 196 14.18 -0.77 -2.72
CA PRO A 196 14.09 0.18 -3.83
C PRO A 196 12.84 1.06 -3.81
N GLU A 197 12.83 2.16 -4.55
CA GLU A 197 11.60 2.84 -4.96
C GLU A 197 10.90 2.02 -6.05
N VAL A 198 9.60 1.78 -5.88
CA VAL A 198 8.74 0.99 -6.79
C VAL A 198 7.72 1.91 -7.44
N VAL A 199 8.11 2.57 -8.51
CA VAL A 199 7.22 3.45 -9.26
C VAL A 199 6.17 2.66 -10.04
N HIS A 200 4.96 3.21 -10.18
CA HIS A 200 3.83 2.52 -10.81
C HIS A 200 3.60 2.94 -12.28
N ALA A 201 4.48 3.76 -12.82
CA ALA A 201 4.51 4.14 -14.24
C ALA A 201 5.94 4.03 -14.76
N GLY A 202 6.14 3.33 -15.88
CA GLY A 202 7.48 3.09 -16.38
C GLY A 202 7.53 2.25 -17.66
N ARG A 203 8.75 1.90 -18.07
CA ARG A 203 9.02 1.12 -19.27
C ARG A 203 9.40 -0.31 -18.90
N PRO A 204 8.95 -1.32 -19.67
CA PRO A 204 9.34 -2.70 -19.43
C PRO A 204 10.86 -2.88 -19.57
N GLY A 205 11.42 -3.83 -18.84
CA GLY A 205 12.85 -4.15 -18.87
C GLY A 205 13.77 -3.10 -18.26
N THR A 206 13.23 -2.10 -17.52
CA THR A 206 14.03 -1.05 -16.88
C THR A 206 14.07 -1.19 -15.34
N GLY A 207 14.98 -0.48 -14.70
CA GLY A 207 15.14 -0.48 -13.25
C GLY A 207 15.89 -1.70 -12.72
N PRO A 208 15.96 -1.86 -11.39
CA PRO A 208 16.57 -3.00 -10.73
C PRO A 208 15.94 -4.33 -11.16
N GLU A 209 16.79 -5.36 -11.28
CA GLU A 209 16.36 -6.74 -11.49
C GLU A 209 15.76 -7.30 -10.19
N LEU A 210 14.66 -8.03 -10.30
CA LEU A 210 14.03 -8.68 -9.15
C LEU A 210 14.81 -9.95 -8.79
N LYS A 211 15.22 -10.03 -7.53
CA LYS A 211 15.99 -11.16 -6.99
C LYS A 211 15.30 -11.76 -5.78
N PRO A 212 15.42 -13.09 -5.57
CA PRO A 212 14.94 -13.72 -4.35
C PRO A 212 15.46 -13.02 -3.09
N GLY A 213 14.58 -12.82 -2.11
CA GLY A 213 14.89 -12.11 -0.87
C GLY A 213 14.58 -10.61 -0.89
N MET A 214 14.24 -10.00 -2.01
CA MET A 214 13.77 -8.60 -2.05
C MET A 214 12.39 -8.50 -1.41
N PHE A 215 12.21 -7.50 -0.50
CA PHE A 215 10.91 -7.14 0.06
C PHE A 215 10.56 -5.71 -0.35
N PHE A 216 9.33 -5.50 -0.81
CA PHE A 216 8.84 -4.18 -1.20
C PHE A 216 7.31 -4.14 -1.27
N THR A 217 6.75 -2.92 -1.30
CA THR A 217 5.32 -2.69 -1.54
C THR A 217 5.04 -2.50 -3.02
N VAL A 218 3.85 -2.93 -3.44
CA VAL A 218 3.24 -2.56 -4.72
C VAL A 218 1.90 -1.92 -4.40
N GLU A 219 1.75 -0.62 -4.70
CA GLU A 219 0.68 0.22 -4.16
C GLU A 219 0.14 1.24 -5.18
N PRO A 220 -0.33 0.82 -6.34
CA PRO A 220 -0.77 1.73 -7.37
C PRO A 220 -1.88 2.67 -6.91
N MET A 221 -1.63 3.98 -7.06
CA MET A 221 -2.61 5.04 -6.88
C MET A 221 -3.13 5.47 -8.26
N ILE A 222 -4.42 5.28 -8.49
CA ILE A 222 -5.07 5.46 -9.78
C ILE A 222 -6.16 6.54 -9.68
N ASN A 223 -6.07 7.55 -10.54
CA ASN A 223 -7.04 8.66 -10.61
C ASN A 223 -7.97 8.48 -11.81
N ILE A 224 -9.26 8.80 -11.65
CA ILE A 224 -10.18 8.88 -12.81
C ILE A 224 -9.73 9.97 -13.80
N GLY A 225 -9.07 11.02 -13.29
CA GLY A 225 -8.60 12.18 -14.06
C GLY A 225 -7.10 12.12 -14.32
N ARG A 226 -6.47 13.27 -14.11
CA ARG A 226 -5.03 13.45 -14.35
C ARG A 226 -4.18 12.82 -13.25
N PRO A 227 -2.93 12.43 -13.54
CA PRO A 227 -2.02 11.86 -12.54
C PRO A 227 -1.54 12.87 -11.48
N ASP A 228 -1.66 14.17 -11.76
CA ASP A 228 -1.05 15.24 -10.95
C ASP A 228 -1.69 15.36 -9.56
N CYS A 229 -0.85 15.46 -8.55
CA CYS A 229 -1.24 15.63 -7.16
C CYS A 229 -0.83 17.00 -6.61
N LYS A 230 -1.33 17.35 -5.45
CA LYS A 230 -0.83 18.44 -4.60
C LYS A 230 -0.92 18.04 -3.13
N MET A 231 0.04 18.47 -2.36
CA MET A 231 0.01 18.38 -0.90
C MET A 231 -0.89 19.47 -0.33
N LEU A 232 -1.62 19.15 0.75
CA LEU A 232 -2.33 20.15 1.55
C LEU A 232 -1.40 20.79 2.60
N ASP A 233 -1.89 21.87 3.23
CA ASP A 233 -1.11 22.65 4.21
C ASP A 233 -0.83 21.86 5.52
N ASP A 234 -1.49 20.73 5.73
CA ASP A 234 -1.20 19.80 6.83
C ASP A 234 0.13 19.05 6.68
N GLY A 235 0.76 19.18 5.51
CA GLY A 235 2.06 18.59 5.19
C GLY A 235 2.03 17.10 4.87
N TRP A 236 0.83 16.45 4.88
CA TRP A 236 0.66 15.01 4.67
C TRP A 236 -0.34 14.67 3.58
N THR A 237 -1.54 15.23 3.64
CA THR A 237 -2.64 14.85 2.76
C THR A 237 -2.35 15.21 1.31
N ALA A 238 -2.22 14.21 0.46
CA ALA A 238 -2.10 14.39 -0.99
C ALA A 238 -3.48 14.28 -1.65
N VAL A 239 -3.82 15.22 -2.52
CA VAL A 239 -5.10 15.23 -3.24
C VAL A 239 -4.88 15.37 -4.75
N THR A 240 -5.81 14.85 -5.55
CA THR A 240 -5.80 15.09 -7.00
C THR A 240 -5.97 16.56 -7.31
N ARG A 241 -5.19 17.12 -8.24
CA ARG A 241 -5.28 18.55 -8.61
C ARG A 241 -6.60 18.92 -9.25
N ASP A 242 -7.20 18.01 -9.99
CA ASP A 242 -8.47 18.18 -10.69
C ASP A 242 -9.69 17.77 -9.86
N ARG A 243 -9.48 17.37 -8.59
CA ARG A 243 -10.50 16.84 -7.66
C ARG A 243 -11.21 15.60 -8.17
N SER A 244 -10.65 14.90 -9.12
CA SER A 244 -11.15 13.59 -9.55
C SER A 244 -10.96 12.54 -8.45
N LEU A 245 -11.77 11.48 -8.46
CA LEU A 245 -11.62 10.37 -7.52
C LEU A 245 -10.29 9.67 -7.73
N SER A 246 -9.69 9.24 -6.62
CA SER A 246 -8.51 8.39 -6.56
C SER A 246 -8.81 7.11 -5.80
N ALA A 247 -8.15 6.02 -6.16
CA ALA A 247 -8.18 4.75 -5.43
C ALA A 247 -6.78 4.18 -5.34
N GLN A 248 -6.51 3.43 -4.25
CA GLN A 248 -5.26 2.73 -4.01
C GLN A 248 -5.54 1.36 -3.41
N PHE A 249 -4.77 0.38 -3.82
CA PHE A 249 -4.60 -0.89 -3.12
C PHE A 249 -3.12 -1.16 -2.97
N GLU A 250 -2.78 -1.88 -1.91
CA GLU A 250 -1.39 -2.17 -1.62
C GLU A 250 -1.21 -3.55 -1.03
N HIS A 251 -0.10 -4.18 -1.43
CA HIS A 251 0.44 -5.36 -0.78
C HIS A 251 1.95 -5.24 -0.56
N SER A 252 2.39 -5.70 0.61
CA SER A 252 3.79 -6.04 0.86
C SER A 252 4.09 -7.44 0.35
N ILE A 253 5.17 -7.58 -0.41
CA ILE A 253 5.57 -8.85 -1.02
C ILE A 253 7.05 -9.17 -0.79
N GLY A 254 7.37 -10.45 -0.91
CA GLY A 254 8.74 -10.94 -0.97
C GLY A 254 8.98 -11.73 -2.25
N ILE A 255 10.07 -11.46 -2.97
CA ILE A 255 10.47 -12.24 -4.14
C ILE A 255 11.02 -13.58 -3.67
N THR A 256 10.45 -14.67 -4.19
CA THR A 256 10.88 -16.06 -3.93
C THR A 256 11.73 -16.59 -5.09
N GLU A 257 12.22 -17.81 -5.01
CA GLU A 257 12.98 -18.44 -6.09
C GLU A 257 12.18 -18.63 -7.39
N THR A 258 10.85 -18.70 -7.31
CA THR A 258 9.99 -19.02 -8.46
C THR A 258 8.93 -17.96 -8.78
N GLY A 259 8.82 -16.90 -7.95
CA GLY A 259 7.80 -15.88 -8.10
C GLY A 259 7.84 -14.88 -6.94
N HIS A 260 6.70 -14.67 -6.29
CA HIS A 260 6.59 -13.83 -5.10
C HIS A 260 5.62 -14.43 -4.08
N GLU A 261 5.76 -13.99 -2.85
CA GLU A 261 4.82 -14.25 -1.77
C GLU A 261 4.19 -12.92 -1.33
N VAL A 262 2.86 -12.89 -1.20
CA VAL A 262 2.12 -11.72 -0.66
C VAL A 262 1.97 -11.93 0.84
N PHE A 263 2.59 -11.06 1.64
CA PHE A 263 2.57 -11.14 3.10
C PHE A 263 1.26 -10.65 3.72
N THR A 264 0.57 -9.76 3.01
CA THR A 264 -0.59 -9.01 3.53
C THR A 264 -1.93 -9.45 2.92
N LYS A 265 -1.98 -10.68 2.39
CA LYS A 265 -3.21 -11.25 1.82
C LYS A 265 -4.21 -11.62 2.91
N SER A 266 -5.49 -11.26 2.71
CA SER A 266 -6.57 -11.68 3.60
C SER A 266 -6.75 -13.20 3.61
N ALA A 267 -6.72 -13.80 4.79
CA ALA A 267 -7.05 -15.22 4.96
C ALA A 267 -8.55 -15.49 4.76
N LYS A 268 -9.39 -14.47 4.79
CA LYS A 268 -10.85 -14.53 4.60
C LYS A 268 -11.27 -14.22 3.16
N GLY A 269 -10.31 -13.90 2.28
CA GLY A 269 -10.60 -13.50 0.89
C GLY A 269 -11.17 -12.09 0.75
N LEU A 270 -10.96 -11.23 1.74
CA LEU A 270 -11.46 -9.86 1.78
C LEU A 270 -10.42 -8.86 1.23
N ASP A 271 -9.74 -9.20 0.12
CA ASP A 271 -8.70 -8.34 -0.45
C ASP A 271 -9.28 -7.16 -1.26
N LYS A 272 -10.56 -7.23 -1.66
CA LYS A 272 -11.24 -6.13 -2.35
C LYS A 272 -12.75 -6.15 -2.10
N PRO A 273 -13.45 -4.97 -2.20
CA PRO A 273 -14.91 -4.93 -2.15
C PRO A 273 -15.56 -5.56 -3.41
N PRO A 274 -16.85 -5.97 -3.36
CA PRO A 274 -17.71 -5.89 -2.17
C PRO A 274 -17.30 -6.93 -1.11
N TYR A 275 -17.40 -6.54 0.16
CA TYR A 275 -17.05 -7.38 1.31
C TYR A 275 -18.25 -8.10 1.88
#